data_7badc8d682ffbd6a47541340b36935aa
#
_entry.id   7badc8d682ffbd6a47541340b36935aa
#
_cell.length_a   1.000
_cell.length_b   1.000
_cell.length_c   1.000
_cell.angle_alpha   90.00
_cell.angle_beta   90.00
_cell.angle_gamma   90.00
#
_symmetry.space_group_name_H-M   'P 1'
#
loop_
_entity.id
_entity.type
_entity.pdbx_description
1 polymer ?
#
loop_
_entity_poly.entity_id
_entity_poly.type
_entity_poly.pdbx_seq_one_letter_code
_entity_poly.pdbx_strand_id
1 'polypeptide(L)'
;MDNLDKPTAETILEPILSLIQQCIEGAWSEWETFYAPKHHILDARARASIIYCHIVDRAMTLFHGVPGVVTGRKRGVFRLFVGDDIALRFKKAKKNGTTSNISTMQQRLIDLQLTIPGLLPGTMLNAVYQLDELQRAIAKMMVTHQLKGKVQWSIAVNGDIAEPTTMPSTGQPHAPAKQRARLKGDKKKKSQESK
;
A
#
# COMPACT_ATOMS: atom_id res chain seq x y z
N MET A 1 4.18 4.38 -23.12
CA MET A 1 5.03 4.53 -21.92
C MET A 1 5.58 3.16 -21.62
N ASP A 2 6.87 2.99 -21.75
CA ASP A 2 7.50 1.73 -21.41
C ASP A 2 7.32 1.51 -19.90
N ASN A 3 6.86 0.33 -19.58
CA ASN A 3 6.59 -0.02 -18.19
C ASN A 3 7.96 -0.21 -17.52
N LEU A 4 8.29 0.56 -16.46
CA LEU A 4 9.55 0.45 -15.74
C LEU A 4 9.77 -1.01 -15.34
N ASP A 5 10.83 -1.62 -15.85
CA ASP A 5 11.20 -2.98 -15.51
C ASP A 5 11.89 -3.06 -14.14
N LYS A 6 11.95 -4.28 -13.58
CA LYS A 6 12.53 -4.48 -12.25
C LYS A 6 14.03 -4.14 -12.20
N PRO A 7 14.90 -4.60 -13.13
CA PRO A 7 16.33 -4.28 -13.10
C PRO A 7 16.63 -2.79 -13.14
N THR A 8 15.94 -2.05 -14.01
CA THR A 8 16.08 -0.59 -14.08
C THR A 8 15.63 0.08 -12.78
N ALA A 9 14.52 -0.36 -12.20
CA ALA A 9 14.04 0.15 -10.92
C ALA A 9 15.01 -0.15 -9.77
N GLU A 10 15.63 -1.34 -9.74
CA GLU A 10 16.64 -1.72 -8.76
C GLU A 10 17.84 -0.77 -8.83
N THR A 11 18.39 -0.52 -10.02
CA THR A 11 19.51 0.39 -10.21
C THR A 11 19.20 1.82 -9.73
N ILE A 12 18.01 2.33 -10.05
CA ILE A 12 17.61 3.68 -9.65
C ILE A 12 17.39 3.79 -8.14
N LEU A 13 16.84 2.75 -7.52
CA LEU A 13 16.45 2.77 -6.10
C LEU A 13 17.57 2.34 -5.15
N GLU A 14 18.56 1.58 -5.61
CA GLU A 14 19.66 1.06 -4.79
C GLU A 14 20.25 2.10 -3.83
N PRO A 15 20.59 3.35 -4.26
CA PRO A 15 21.19 4.35 -3.37
C PRO A 15 20.30 4.79 -2.21
N ILE A 16 18.98 4.56 -2.32
CA ILE A 16 18.00 5.07 -1.36
C ILE A 16 17.25 3.96 -0.60
N LEU A 17 17.49 2.68 -0.91
CA LEU A 17 16.81 1.57 -0.23
C LEU A 17 17.05 1.59 1.28
N SER A 18 18.29 1.88 1.73
CA SER A 18 18.63 1.99 3.14
C SER A 18 17.89 3.12 3.85
N LEU A 19 17.66 4.26 3.17
CA LEU A 19 16.88 5.37 3.72
C LEU A 19 15.39 5.01 3.82
N ILE A 20 14.85 4.29 2.83
CA ILE A 20 13.48 3.76 2.89
C ILE A 20 13.32 2.83 4.09
N GLN A 21 14.29 1.94 4.34
CA GLN A 21 14.31 1.05 5.49
C GLN A 21 14.29 1.85 6.79
N GLN A 22 15.21 2.80 6.96
CA GLN A 22 15.30 3.65 8.15
C GLN A 22 14.00 4.42 8.42
N CYS A 23 13.32 4.90 7.38
CA CYS A 23 12.00 5.53 7.54
C CYS A 23 10.97 4.58 8.15
N ILE A 24 10.91 3.35 7.66
CA ILE A 24 9.90 2.37 8.07
C ILE A 24 10.22 1.83 9.47
N GLU A 25 11.46 1.39 9.70
CA GLU A 25 11.90 0.85 10.99
C GLU A 25 11.83 1.88 12.11
N GLY A 26 12.29 3.09 11.84
CA GLY A 26 12.23 4.16 12.82
C GLY A 26 10.78 4.54 13.18
N ALA A 27 9.89 4.59 12.21
CA ALA A 27 8.47 4.83 12.45
C ALA A 27 7.81 3.69 13.23
N TRP A 28 8.25 2.45 13.00
CA TRP A 28 7.80 1.30 13.77
C TRP A 28 8.30 1.35 15.21
N SER A 29 9.56 1.68 15.44
CA SER A 29 10.15 1.85 16.78
C SER A 29 9.43 2.93 17.60
N GLU A 30 9.06 4.06 16.96
CA GLU A 30 8.24 5.09 17.62
C GLU A 30 6.84 4.58 17.96
N TRP A 31 6.23 3.81 17.05
CA TRP A 31 4.96 3.16 17.36
C TRP A 31 5.08 2.25 18.59
N GLU A 32 6.09 1.40 18.66
CA GLU A 32 6.30 0.48 19.77
C GLU A 32 6.54 1.23 21.08
N THR A 33 7.31 2.29 21.06
CA THR A 33 7.66 3.06 22.25
C THR A 33 6.49 3.87 22.80
N PHE A 34 5.75 4.57 21.95
CA PHE A 34 4.78 5.57 22.43
C PHE A 34 3.32 5.13 22.35
N TYR A 35 2.98 4.21 21.44
CA TYR A 35 1.58 3.88 21.15
C TYR A 35 1.21 2.41 21.41
N ALA A 36 2.15 1.48 21.33
CA ALA A 36 1.87 0.09 21.58
C ALA A 36 1.26 -0.18 22.97
N PRO A 37 1.64 0.51 24.04
CA PRO A 37 0.97 0.38 25.33
C PRO A 37 -0.52 0.75 25.32
N LYS A 38 -0.94 1.57 24.33
CA LYS A 38 -2.32 2.02 24.15
C LYS A 38 -3.04 1.27 23.02
N HIS A 39 -2.50 0.16 22.54
CA HIS A 39 -3.03 -0.56 21.38
C HIS A 39 -4.49 -1.00 21.54
N HIS A 40 -4.96 -1.20 22.78
CA HIS A 40 -6.33 -1.64 23.10
C HIS A 40 -7.41 -0.61 22.74
N ILE A 41 -7.04 0.69 22.63
CA ILE A 41 -7.94 1.76 22.23
C ILE A 41 -7.75 2.20 20.78
N LEU A 42 -6.75 1.64 20.07
CA LEU A 42 -6.41 2.02 18.72
C LEU A 42 -6.76 0.88 17.76
N ASP A 43 -7.63 1.16 16.81
CA ASP A 43 -7.93 0.20 15.76
C ASP A 43 -6.77 0.07 14.73
N ALA A 44 -6.89 -0.92 13.84
CA ALA A 44 -5.86 -1.17 12.84
C ALA A 44 -5.66 0.00 11.86
N ARG A 45 -6.70 0.83 11.65
CA ARG A 45 -6.63 2.01 10.79
C ARG A 45 -5.89 3.14 11.48
N ALA A 46 -6.20 3.41 12.75
CA ALA A 46 -5.50 4.41 13.56
C ALA A 46 -4.00 4.08 13.63
N ARG A 47 -3.65 2.82 13.92
CA ARG A 47 -2.26 2.35 13.91
C ARG A 47 -1.57 2.62 12.58
N ALA A 48 -2.18 2.22 11.47
CA ALA A 48 -1.59 2.42 10.15
C ALA A 48 -1.41 3.92 9.82
N SER A 49 -2.33 4.78 10.28
CA SER A 49 -2.24 6.23 10.10
C SER A 49 -1.11 6.84 10.94
N ILE A 50 -0.95 6.42 12.17
CA ILE A 50 0.13 6.90 13.07
C ILE A 50 1.49 6.52 12.48
N ILE A 51 1.68 5.23 12.14
CA ILE A 51 2.93 4.76 11.53
C ILE A 51 3.21 5.52 10.23
N TYR A 52 2.20 5.74 9.39
CA TYR A 52 2.35 6.52 8.17
C TYR A 52 2.81 7.95 8.43
N CYS A 53 2.26 8.63 9.46
CA CYS A 53 2.70 9.98 9.82
C CYS A 53 4.17 10.02 10.22
N HIS A 54 4.63 9.06 11.03
CA HIS A 54 6.05 8.96 11.42
C HIS A 54 6.96 8.61 10.24
N ILE A 55 6.51 7.71 9.32
CA ILE A 55 7.26 7.44 8.09
C ILE A 55 7.44 8.72 7.27
N VAL A 56 6.36 9.51 7.10
CA VAL A 56 6.41 10.75 6.31
C VAL A 56 7.32 11.78 6.94
N ASP A 57 7.27 11.96 8.26
CA ASP A 57 8.14 12.90 8.99
C ASP A 57 9.61 12.53 8.81
N ARG A 58 9.94 11.25 9.04
CA ARG A 58 11.29 10.73 8.81
C ARG A 58 11.75 10.85 7.36
N ALA A 59 10.87 10.57 6.41
CA ALA A 59 11.17 10.70 4.99
C ALA A 59 11.47 12.17 4.61
N MET A 60 10.74 13.13 5.15
CA MET A 60 11.00 14.55 4.92
C MET A 60 12.39 14.95 5.45
N THR A 61 12.83 14.36 6.55
CA THR A 61 14.15 14.63 7.16
C THR A 61 15.27 13.89 6.43
N LEU A 62 15.13 12.57 6.25
CA LEU A 62 16.20 11.71 5.71
C LEU A 62 16.47 11.94 4.22
N PHE A 63 15.44 12.31 3.46
CA PHE A 63 15.60 12.59 2.03
C PHE A 63 15.89 14.06 1.72
N HIS A 64 15.99 14.90 2.74
CA HIS A 64 16.36 16.31 2.53
C HIS A 64 17.79 16.42 2.01
N GLY A 65 17.94 17.04 0.84
CA GLY A 65 19.26 17.23 0.21
C GLY A 65 19.86 15.99 -0.47
N VAL A 66 19.13 14.86 -0.52
CA VAL A 66 19.59 13.68 -1.28
C VAL A 66 19.52 13.98 -2.79
N PRO A 67 20.65 13.87 -3.52
CA PRO A 67 20.68 14.16 -4.95
C PRO A 67 19.68 13.33 -5.74
N GLY A 68 18.96 13.96 -6.66
CA GLY A 68 17.98 13.29 -7.51
C GLY A 68 16.67 12.87 -6.81
N VAL A 69 16.51 13.26 -5.53
CA VAL A 69 15.29 12.91 -4.77
C VAL A 69 14.56 14.18 -4.33
N VAL A 70 13.26 14.22 -4.60
CA VAL A 70 12.39 15.33 -4.21
C VAL A 70 11.21 14.80 -3.40
N THR A 71 10.97 15.39 -2.23
CA THR A 71 9.79 15.10 -1.42
C THR A 71 8.68 16.10 -1.71
N GLY A 72 7.43 15.64 -1.75
CA GLY A 72 6.30 16.53 -1.98
C GLY A 72 4.99 16.00 -1.40
N ARG A 73 4.08 16.93 -1.07
CA ARG A 73 2.70 16.62 -0.73
C ARG A 73 1.77 17.21 -1.79
N LYS A 74 0.93 16.38 -2.37
CA LYS A 74 -0.12 16.84 -3.27
C LYS A 74 -1.47 16.26 -2.87
N ARG A 75 -2.46 17.12 -2.68
CA ARG A 75 -3.81 16.74 -2.21
C ARG A 75 -3.76 15.87 -0.93
N GLY A 76 -2.89 16.24 0.02
CA GLY A 76 -2.73 15.53 1.30
C GLY A 76 -1.93 14.21 1.23
N VAL A 77 -1.51 13.75 0.05
CA VAL A 77 -0.73 12.52 -0.12
C VAL A 77 0.75 12.86 -0.30
N PHE A 78 1.59 12.32 0.58
CA PHE A 78 3.03 12.41 0.47
C PHE A 78 3.56 11.50 -0.65
N ARG A 79 4.56 11.99 -1.38
CA ARG A 79 5.29 11.24 -2.40
C ARG A 79 6.77 11.59 -2.36
N LEU A 80 7.56 10.61 -2.69
CA LEU A 80 8.99 10.72 -2.91
C LEU A 80 9.22 10.54 -4.42
N PHE A 81 9.78 11.52 -5.07
CA PHE A 81 10.15 11.47 -6.48
C PHE A 81 11.62 11.15 -6.59
N VAL A 82 11.99 10.17 -7.40
CA VAL A 82 13.36 9.73 -7.65
C VAL A 82 13.64 9.88 -9.13
N GLY A 83 14.46 10.85 -9.47
CA GLY A 83 14.63 11.31 -10.85
C GLY A 83 13.28 11.74 -11.45
N ASP A 84 13.16 11.55 -12.77
CA ASP A 84 11.93 11.81 -13.51
C ASP A 84 11.07 10.55 -13.69
N ASP A 85 11.58 9.39 -13.29
CA ASP A 85 11.03 8.08 -13.66
C ASP A 85 10.16 7.45 -12.59
N ILE A 86 10.41 7.73 -11.32
CA ILE A 86 9.78 7.05 -10.19
C ILE A 86 9.09 8.02 -9.25
N ALA A 87 7.83 7.70 -8.92
CA ALA A 87 7.11 8.31 -7.82
C ALA A 87 6.78 7.24 -6.78
N LEU A 88 7.35 7.35 -5.58
CA LEU A 88 7.19 6.41 -4.48
C LEU A 88 6.19 6.93 -3.45
N ARG A 89 5.37 6.04 -2.90
CA ARG A 89 4.52 6.32 -1.73
C ARG A 89 4.64 5.21 -0.71
N PHE A 90 4.53 5.56 0.57
CA PHE A 90 4.58 4.58 1.66
C PHE A 90 3.19 4.00 1.96
N LYS A 91 3.12 2.68 2.18
CA LYS A 91 1.88 1.96 2.44
C LYS A 91 2.10 0.73 3.32
N LYS A 92 1.04 0.33 4.05
CA LYS A 92 0.98 -1.01 4.66
C LYS A 92 0.53 -2.02 3.59
N ALA A 93 1.25 -3.13 3.47
CA ALA A 93 0.88 -4.23 2.59
C ALA A 93 -0.02 -5.27 3.29
N LYS A 94 -0.81 -5.97 2.48
CA LYS A 94 -1.48 -7.21 2.85
C LYS A 94 -0.51 -8.39 2.75
N LYS A 95 -0.92 -9.60 3.18
CA LYS A 95 -0.11 -10.83 3.07
C LYS A 95 0.37 -11.13 1.64
N ASN A 96 -0.41 -10.77 0.63
CA ASN A 96 -0.06 -10.95 -0.79
C ASN A 96 0.74 -9.76 -1.40
N GLY A 97 1.29 -8.88 -0.58
CA GLY A 97 2.08 -7.72 -1.02
C GLY A 97 1.26 -6.56 -1.62
N THR A 98 -0.05 -6.72 -1.84
CA THR A 98 -0.90 -5.65 -2.35
C THR A 98 -1.25 -4.65 -1.26
N THR A 99 -1.60 -3.42 -1.65
CA THR A 99 -2.00 -2.37 -0.72
C THR A 99 -3.53 -2.21 -0.67
N SER A 100 -4.06 -1.82 0.49
CA SER A 100 -5.46 -1.39 0.59
C SER A 100 -5.59 0.07 0.21
N ASN A 101 -6.49 0.35 -0.72
CA ASN A 101 -6.75 1.71 -1.18
C ASN A 101 -8.26 1.99 -1.18
N ILE A 102 -8.63 3.23 -0.84
CA ILE A 102 -9.99 3.71 -1.07
C ILE A 102 -10.12 3.92 -2.58
N SER A 103 -11.18 3.37 -3.19
CA SER A 103 -11.42 3.49 -4.63
C SER A 103 -11.83 4.93 -4.98
N THR A 104 -10.84 5.74 -5.33
CA THR A 104 -11.03 7.10 -5.89
C THR A 104 -10.61 7.10 -7.36
N MET A 105 -11.04 8.12 -8.11
CA MET A 105 -10.58 8.31 -9.50
C MET A 105 -9.05 8.34 -9.57
N GLN A 106 -8.40 9.09 -8.68
CA GLN A 106 -6.94 9.16 -8.61
C GLN A 106 -6.30 7.79 -8.33
N GLN A 107 -6.90 6.99 -7.44
CA GLN A 107 -6.41 5.64 -7.16
C GLN A 107 -6.53 4.73 -8.38
N ARG A 108 -7.61 4.84 -9.15
CA ARG A 108 -7.79 4.08 -10.39
C ARG A 108 -6.72 4.45 -11.44
N LEU A 109 -6.39 5.73 -11.60
CA LEU A 109 -5.31 6.17 -12.48
C LEU A 109 -3.96 5.61 -12.06
N ILE A 110 -3.65 5.61 -10.75
CA ILE A 110 -2.45 5.00 -10.20
C ILE A 110 -2.43 3.48 -10.46
N ASP A 111 -3.54 2.79 -10.21
CA ASP A 111 -3.63 1.33 -10.41
C ASP A 111 -3.50 0.93 -11.89
N LEU A 112 -3.78 1.84 -12.81
CA LEU A 112 -3.58 1.67 -14.25
C LEU A 112 -2.25 2.26 -14.74
N GLN A 113 -1.42 2.81 -13.84
CA GLN A 113 -0.18 3.54 -14.19
C GLN A 113 -0.41 4.66 -15.24
N LEU A 114 -1.59 5.28 -15.19
CA LEU A 114 -1.94 6.39 -16.08
C LEU A 114 -1.44 7.71 -15.51
N THR A 115 -1.14 8.65 -16.41
CA THR A 115 -0.71 10.00 -16.05
C THR A 115 -1.80 10.70 -15.21
N ILE A 116 -1.41 11.22 -14.07
CA ILE A 116 -2.28 12.01 -13.21
C ILE A 116 -2.00 13.48 -13.49
N PRO A 117 -3.02 14.27 -13.92
CA PRO A 117 -2.84 15.68 -14.19
C PRO A 117 -2.18 16.43 -13.03
N GLY A 118 -1.07 17.11 -13.36
CA GLY A 118 -0.28 17.88 -12.41
C GLY A 118 0.55 17.03 -11.42
N LEU A 119 0.76 15.75 -11.67
CA LEU A 119 1.83 14.94 -11.11
C LEU A 119 2.98 14.91 -12.10
N LEU A 120 4.22 14.78 -11.60
CA LEU A 120 5.37 14.54 -12.47
C LEU A 120 5.18 13.21 -13.20
N PRO A 121 5.60 13.11 -14.47
CA PRO A 121 5.59 11.85 -15.19
C PRO A 121 6.49 10.86 -14.44
N GLY A 122 6.07 9.61 -14.36
CA GLY A 122 6.85 8.56 -13.71
C GLY A 122 5.98 7.36 -13.32
N THR A 123 6.63 6.22 -13.15
CA THR A 123 5.98 5.02 -12.67
C THR A 123 5.71 5.12 -11.16
N MET A 124 4.47 4.85 -10.75
CA MET A 124 4.08 4.89 -9.35
C MET A 124 4.44 3.56 -8.67
N LEU A 125 5.38 3.60 -7.75
CA LEU A 125 5.76 2.48 -6.91
C LEU A 125 5.25 2.66 -5.47
N ASN A 126 5.19 1.55 -4.71
CA ASN A 126 4.84 1.58 -3.30
C ASN A 126 6.00 1.02 -2.47
N ALA A 127 6.57 1.84 -1.58
CA ALA A 127 7.40 1.35 -0.48
C ALA A 127 6.46 0.81 0.60
N VAL A 128 6.49 -0.48 0.81
CA VAL A 128 5.53 -1.17 1.67
C VAL A 128 6.21 -1.88 2.83
N TYR A 129 5.54 -1.87 3.97
CA TYR A 129 5.85 -2.77 5.08
C TYR A 129 4.68 -3.75 5.28
N GLN A 130 5.03 -4.98 5.58
CA GLN A 130 4.10 -6.05 5.90
C GLN A 130 4.35 -6.47 7.34
N LEU A 131 3.30 -6.55 8.14
CA LEU A 131 3.37 -7.05 9.49
C LEU A 131 3.26 -8.58 9.51
N ASP A 132 3.77 -9.18 10.57
CA ASP A 132 3.60 -10.59 10.90
C ASP A 132 2.11 -10.95 11.09
N GLU A 133 1.82 -12.23 11.29
CA GLU A 133 0.44 -12.71 11.49
C GLU A 133 -0.22 -12.12 12.72
N LEU A 134 0.53 -11.92 13.77
CA LEU A 134 0.07 -11.32 15.02
C LEU A 134 0.07 -9.79 15.00
N GLN A 135 0.55 -9.20 13.91
CA GLN A 135 0.69 -7.76 13.71
C GLN A 135 1.53 -7.08 14.80
N ARG A 136 2.53 -7.77 15.31
CA ARG A 136 3.43 -7.31 16.40
C ARG A 136 4.80 -6.88 15.91
N ALA A 137 5.20 -7.28 14.71
CA ALA A 137 6.49 -6.94 14.13
C ALA A 137 6.38 -6.71 12.62
N ILE A 138 7.36 -6.02 12.05
CA ILE A 138 7.54 -5.94 10.60
C ILE A 138 8.14 -7.25 10.13
N ALA A 139 7.39 -7.99 9.29
CA ALA A 139 7.86 -9.24 8.70
C ALA A 139 8.66 -9.00 7.42
N LYS A 140 8.25 -8.01 6.60
CA LYS A 140 8.90 -7.70 5.32
C LYS A 140 8.79 -6.21 4.99
N MET A 141 9.83 -5.70 4.31
CA MET A 141 9.84 -4.37 3.70
C MET A 141 10.23 -4.52 2.24
N MET A 142 9.45 -3.93 1.35
CA MET A 142 9.63 -4.08 -0.10
C MET A 142 9.24 -2.78 -0.82
N VAL A 143 9.85 -2.55 -1.98
CA VAL A 143 9.27 -1.66 -3.00
C VAL A 143 8.51 -2.52 -3.99
N THR A 144 7.25 -2.21 -4.26
CA THR A 144 6.39 -2.99 -5.16
C THR A 144 5.87 -2.15 -6.30
N HIS A 145 5.90 -2.71 -7.50
CA HIS A 145 5.18 -2.21 -8.66
C HIS A 145 3.83 -2.92 -8.76
N GLN A 146 2.74 -2.16 -8.77
CA GLN A 146 1.39 -2.71 -8.86
C GLN A 146 0.71 -2.21 -10.12
N LEU A 147 0.11 -3.13 -10.87
CA LEU A 147 -0.71 -2.84 -12.04
C LEU A 147 -2.05 -3.57 -11.92
N LYS A 148 -3.15 -2.88 -12.12
CA LYS A 148 -4.52 -3.43 -11.99
C LYS A 148 -4.75 -4.19 -10.67
N GLY A 149 -4.18 -3.67 -9.56
CA GLY A 149 -4.32 -4.26 -8.24
C GLY A 149 -3.49 -5.53 -7.98
N LYS A 150 -2.62 -5.93 -8.90
CA LYS A 150 -1.70 -7.06 -8.76
C LYS A 150 -0.27 -6.58 -8.67
N VAL A 151 0.55 -7.22 -7.83
CA VAL A 151 1.99 -6.99 -7.79
C VAL A 151 2.60 -7.64 -9.03
N GLN A 152 3.32 -6.86 -9.82
CA GLN A 152 4.04 -7.32 -11.00
C GLN A 152 5.44 -7.81 -10.62
N TRP A 153 6.12 -7.00 -9.81
CA TRP A 153 7.42 -7.31 -9.24
C TRP A 153 7.61 -6.59 -7.90
N SER A 154 8.60 -7.05 -7.15
CA SER A 154 9.01 -6.44 -5.89
C SER A 154 10.52 -6.44 -5.74
N ILE A 155 11.03 -5.46 -5.00
CA ILE A 155 12.43 -5.30 -4.59
C ILE A 155 12.44 -5.35 -3.06
N ALA A 156 13.24 -6.25 -2.47
CA ALA A 156 13.41 -6.28 -1.02
C ALA A 156 14.21 -5.05 -0.57
N VAL A 157 13.79 -4.44 0.54
CA VAL A 157 14.46 -3.26 1.09
C VAL A 157 15.56 -3.67 2.09
N ASN A 158 15.38 -4.77 2.77
CA ASN A 158 16.28 -5.29 3.83
C ASN A 158 17.16 -6.46 3.40
N GLY A 159 17.66 -6.47 2.19
CA GLY A 159 18.72 -7.41 1.75
C GLY A 159 18.38 -8.91 1.74
N ASP A 160 17.31 -9.34 2.39
CA ASP A 160 16.83 -10.70 2.31
C ASP A 160 16.08 -10.91 1.00
N ILE A 161 16.77 -11.54 0.06
CA ILE A 161 16.23 -11.99 -1.23
C ILE A 161 15.25 -13.14 -0.97
N ALA A 162 14.05 -12.84 -0.53
CA ALA A 162 12.96 -13.78 -0.65
C ALA A 162 12.47 -13.69 -2.10
N GLU A 163 12.84 -14.66 -2.92
CA GLU A 163 12.33 -14.82 -4.27
C GLU A 163 10.81 -14.70 -4.28
N PRO A 164 10.23 -14.04 -5.29
CA PRO A 164 8.79 -14.04 -5.46
C PRO A 164 8.37 -15.50 -5.72
N THR A 165 7.77 -16.13 -4.73
CA THR A 165 7.09 -17.40 -4.93
C THR A 165 5.94 -17.12 -5.90
N THR A 166 6.20 -17.31 -7.18
CA THR A 166 5.16 -17.48 -8.19
C THR A 166 4.42 -18.75 -7.83
N MET A 167 3.33 -18.60 -7.07
CA MET A 167 2.40 -19.72 -6.92
C MET A 167 1.86 -20.06 -8.30
N PRO A 168 2.06 -21.31 -8.78
CA PRO A 168 1.39 -21.74 -9.99
C PRO A 168 -0.11 -21.61 -9.76
N SER A 169 -0.78 -20.91 -10.66
CA SER A 169 -2.24 -20.82 -10.69
C SER A 169 -2.77 -22.22 -11.05
N THR A 170 -2.94 -23.06 -10.04
CA THR A 170 -3.70 -24.29 -10.19
C THR A 170 -5.15 -23.85 -10.31
N GLY A 171 -5.65 -23.88 -11.55
CA GLY A 171 -7.07 -23.69 -11.85
C GLY A 171 -7.90 -24.73 -11.11
N GLN A 172 -8.46 -24.37 -9.97
CA GLN A 172 -9.57 -25.12 -9.40
C GLN A 172 -10.86 -24.66 -10.07
N PRO A 173 -11.71 -25.59 -10.51
CA PRO A 173 -13.02 -25.25 -11.07
C PRO A 173 -13.88 -24.59 -9.99
N HIS A 174 -14.44 -23.44 -10.34
CA HIS A 174 -15.41 -22.74 -9.51
C HIS A 174 -16.59 -23.66 -9.15
N ALA A 175 -16.76 -23.94 -7.87
CA ALA A 175 -18.01 -24.47 -7.37
C ALA A 175 -19.12 -23.42 -7.57
N PRO A 176 -20.35 -23.84 -7.97
CA PRO A 176 -21.43 -22.91 -8.26
C PRO A 176 -21.84 -22.13 -7.01
N ALA A 177 -22.02 -20.83 -7.18
CA ALA A 177 -22.44 -19.93 -6.12
C ALA A 177 -23.79 -20.39 -5.53
N LYS A 178 -23.81 -20.64 -4.23
CA LYS A 178 -25.06 -20.88 -3.48
C LYS A 178 -25.95 -19.63 -3.55
N GLN A 179 -27.06 -19.75 -4.27
CA GLN A 179 -28.10 -18.71 -4.28
C GLN A 179 -28.63 -18.53 -2.85
N ARG A 180 -28.46 -17.34 -2.32
CA ARG A 180 -29.11 -16.93 -1.06
C ARG A 180 -30.60 -16.76 -1.34
N ALA A 181 -31.44 -17.63 -0.76
CA ALA A 181 -32.88 -17.48 -0.76
C ALA A 181 -33.27 -16.14 -0.14
N ARG A 182 -33.96 -15.29 -0.91
CA ARG A 182 -34.62 -14.08 -0.39
C ARG A 182 -35.92 -14.52 0.26
N LEU A 183 -36.04 -14.41 1.57
CA LEU A 183 -37.31 -14.47 2.28
C LEU A 183 -38.19 -13.28 1.85
N LYS A 184 -39.23 -13.55 1.11
CA LYS A 184 -40.33 -12.62 0.84
C LYS A 184 -41.10 -12.40 2.14
N GLY A 185 -41.05 -11.23 2.71
CA GLY A 185 -41.90 -10.83 3.83
C GLY A 185 -43.32 -10.58 3.32
N ASP A 186 -44.28 -11.37 3.83
CA ASP A 186 -45.70 -11.17 3.63
C ASP A 186 -46.19 -9.86 4.24
N LYS A 187 -46.60 -8.93 3.38
CA LYS A 187 -47.36 -7.76 3.81
C LYS A 187 -48.79 -8.14 4.04
N LYS A 188 -49.19 -8.35 5.30
CA LYS A 188 -50.62 -8.41 5.74
C LYS A 188 -51.28 -7.05 5.46
N LYS A 189 -52.23 -7.04 4.50
CA LYS A 189 -53.21 -5.98 4.34
C LYS A 189 -54.17 -6.04 5.54
N LYS A 190 -54.26 -5.00 6.33
CA LYS A 190 -55.42 -4.71 7.19
C LYS A 190 -56.37 -3.85 6.40
N SER A 191 -57.47 -4.44 6.03
CA SER A 191 -58.71 -3.76 5.62
C SER A 191 -59.31 -3.06 6.85
N GLN A 192 -59.55 -1.76 6.76
CA GLN A 192 -60.46 -1.04 7.64
C GLN A 192 -61.84 -1.07 7.01
N GLU A 193 -62.76 -1.65 7.75
CA GLU A 193 -64.19 -1.46 7.57
C GLU A 193 -64.65 -0.33 8.49
N SER A 194 -65.57 0.43 7.94
CA SER A 194 -66.34 1.57 8.40
C SER A 194 -67.03 1.44 9.73
N LYS A 195 -67.11 2.51 10.44
CA LYS A 195 -68.38 3.20 10.74
C LYS A 195 -68.10 4.62 11.14
#